data_6e1e78b13e6be27bedca9180b2d632af
#
_entry.id   6e1e78b13e6be27bedca9180b2d632af
#
_cell.length_a   1.000
_cell.length_b   1.000
_cell.length_c   1.000
_cell.angle_alpha   90.00
_cell.angle_beta   90.00
_cell.angle_gamma   90.00
#
_symmetry.space_group_name_H-M   'P 1'
#
loop_
_entity.id
_entity.type
_entity.pdbx_description
1 polymer ?
#
loop_
_entity_poly.entity_id
_entity_poly.type
_entity_poly.pdbx_seq_one_letter_code
_entity_poly.pdbx_strand_id
1 'polypeptide(L)'
;MAKVLFDHNMPPSIARALNELIRLDGHEAFPLRDKFPTNISDIDYFNQLGIGWIVISKDLQNSRKKAERAAILRNKVVAFYLSPALLKKKINEQAAAIIWHWDKILVQRNAVENGLFQLPENKSKFRSL
;
A
#
# COMPACT_ATOMS: atom_id res chain seq x y z
N MET A 1 12.24 5.83 9.20
CA MET A 1 11.06 6.53 8.64
C MET A 1 10.50 5.75 7.47
N ALA A 2 9.19 5.54 7.43
CA ALA A 2 8.52 4.84 6.34
C ALA A 2 7.70 5.82 5.49
N LYS A 3 7.63 5.58 4.18
CA LYS A 3 6.82 6.33 3.24
C LYS A 3 5.82 5.39 2.58
N VAL A 4 4.56 5.80 2.54
CA VAL A 4 3.44 5.02 2.02
C VAL A 4 2.83 5.73 0.83
N LEU A 5 2.66 5.04 -0.28
CA LEU A 5 1.93 5.53 -1.44
C LEU A 5 0.64 4.75 -1.60
N PHE A 6 -0.47 5.47 -1.68
CA PHE A 6 -1.77 4.88 -1.99
C PHE A 6 -2.01 4.98 -3.49
N ASP A 7 -2.25 3.86 -4.14
CA ASP A 7 -2.50 3.79 -5.58
C ASP A 7 -3.69 4.66 -5.97
N HIS A 8 -3.75 5.04 -7.25
CA HIS A 8 -4.79 5.95 -7.77
C HIS A 8 -6.22 5.39 -7.65
N ASN A 9 -6.38 4.08 -7.51
CA ASN A 9 -7.69 3.46 -7.26
C ASN A 9 -8.13 3.54 -5.80
N MET A 10 -7.27 4.04 -4.91
CA MET A 10 -7.61 4.27 -3.50
C MET A 10 -8.09 5.70 -3.29
N PRO A 11 -9.12 5.93 -2.44
CA PRO A 11 -9.55 7.29 -2.13
C PRO A 11 -8.40 8.08 -1.48
N PRO A 12 -8.11 9.30 -1.98
CA PRO A 12 -7.08 10.14 -1.36
C PRO A 12 -7.33 10.45 0.11
N SER A 13 -8.60 10.47 0.52
CA SER A 13 -8.97 10.72 1.91
C SER A 13 -8.40 9.69 2.88
N ILE A 14 -8.27 8.43 2.45
CA ILE A 14 -7.68 7.38 3.31
C ILE A 14 -6.19 7.66 3.52
N ALA A 15 -5.47 8.01 2.46
CA ALA A 15 -4.05 8.37 2.56
C ALA A 15 -3.84 9.57 3.50
N ARG A 16 -4.68 10.58 3.39
CA ARG A 16 -4.59 11.78 4.23
C ARG A 16 -4.91 11.48 5.69
N ALA A 17 -5.90 10.64 5.95
CA ALA A 17 -6.24 10.22 7.30
C ALA A 17 -5.08 9.45 7.95
N LEU A 18 -4.51 8.50 7.23
CA LEU A 18 -3.35 7.76 7.73
C LEU A 18 -2.18 8.70 7.99
N ASN A 19 -1.90 9.62 7.06
CA ASN A 19 -0.79 10.56 7.20
C ASN A 19 -0.91 11.39 8.48
N GLU A 20 -2.11 11.86 8.81
CA GLU A 20 -2.34 12.64 10.04
C GLU A 20 -1.95 11.85 11.29
N LEU A 21 -2.14 10.55 11.28
CA LEU A 21 -1.84 9.70 12.43
C LEU A 21 -0.37 9.31 12.50
N ILE A 22 0.24 8.94 11.36
CA ILE A 22 1.60 8.38 11.36
C ILE A 22 2.70 9.44 11.29
N ARG A 23 2.36 10.68 10.88
CA ARG A 23 3.35 11.76 10.82
C ARG A 23 3.92 12.09 12.21
N LEU A 24 3.17 11.83 13.26
CA LEU A 24 3.63 12.04 14.64
C LEU A 24 4.84 11.17 14.98
N ASP A 25 4.97 10.03 14.31
CA ASP A 25 6.09 9.10 14.49
C ASP A 25 7.13 9.23 13.36
N GLY A 26 7.03 10.28 12.56
CA GLY A 26 8.00 10.55 11.49
C GLY A 26 7.75 9.81 10.19
N HIS A 27 6.58 9.18 10.04
CA HIS A 27 6.20 8.50 8.81
C HIS A 27 5.31 9.39 7.95
N GLU A 28 5.22 9.10 6.65
CA GLU A 28 4.42 9.88 5.72
C GLU A 28 3.59 8.98 4.83
N ALA A 29 2.36 9.40 4.51
CA ALA A 29 1.49 8.72 3.55
C ALA A 29 0.99 9.72 2.52
N PHE A 30 0.95 9.29 1.26
CA PHE A 30 0.58 10.14 0.13
C PHE A 30 -0.41 9.44 -0.78
N PRO A 31 -1.44 10.13 -1.28
CA PRO A 31 -2.16 9.63 -2.46
C PRO A 31 -1.25 9.76 -3.68
N LEU A 32 -1.42 8.89 -4.67
CA LEU A 32 -0.60 8.87 -5.89
C LEU A 32 -0.53 10.26 -6.54
N ARG A 33 -1.65 10.96 -6.60
CA ARG A 33 -1.77 12.27 -7.26
C ARG A 33 -0.84 13.35 -6.68
N ASP A 34 -0.41 13.19 -5.43
CA ASP A 34 0.48 14.15 -4.79
C ASP A 34 1.94 13.96 -5.22
N LYS A 35 2.28 12.82 -5.80
CA LYS A 35 3.65 12.47 -6.16
C LYS A 35 3.86 12.28 -7.66
N PHE A 36 2.82 11.87 -8.39
CA PHE A 36 2.92 11.51 -9.79
C PHE A 36 1.73 12.04 -10.59
N PRO A 37 1.89 12.19 -11.92
CA PRO A 37 0.74 12.46 -12.80
C PRO A 37 -0.31 11.37 -12.68
N THR A 38 -1.58 11.73 -12.79
CA THR A 38 -2.69 10.78 -12.61
C THR A 38 -2.76 9.72 -13.70
N ASN A 39 -2.09 9.94 -14.84
CA ASN A 39 -2.04 8.99 -15.95
C ASN A 39 -0.79 8.10 -15.94
N ILE A 40 0.03 8.17 -14.89
CA ILE A 40 1.22 7.31 -14.80
C ILE A 40 0.81 5.85 -14.73
N SER A 41 1.55 4.97 -15.42
CA SER A 41 1.32 3.53 -15.33
C SER A 41 1.85 2.98 -14.00
N ASP A 42 1.31 1.82 -13.59
CA ASP A 42 1.75 1.18 -12.35
C ASP A 42 3.24 0.83 -12.40
N ILE A 43 3.70 0.28 -13.52
CA ILE A 43 5.11 -0.07 -13.68
C ILE A 43 5.99 1.17 -13.57
N ASP A 44 5.58 2.28 -14.20
CA ASP A 44 6.39 3.51 -14.18
C ASP A 44 6.52 4.07 -12.77
N TYR A 45 5.43 4.12 -11.99
CA TYR A 45 5.57 4.65 -10.64
C TYR A 45 6.33 3.70 -9.72
N PHE A 46 6.19 2.37 -9.86
CA PHE A 46 7.02 1.43 -9.11
C PHE A 46 8.50 1.65 -9.39
N ASN A 47 8.86 1.89 -10.66
CA ASN A 47 10.26 2.12 -11.04
C ASN A 47 10.83 3.44 -10.50
N GLN A 48 9.98 4.38 -10.14
CA GLN A 48 10.39 5.68 -9.59
C GLN A 48 10.40 5.73 -8.07
N LEU A 49 9.80 4.75 -7.41
CA LEU A 49 9.84 4.67 -5.96
C LEU A 49 11.20 4.20 -5.47
N GLY A 50 11.63 4.73 -4.34
CA GLY A 50 12.86 4.29 -3.70
C GLY A 50 12.68 3.00 -2.90
N ILE A 51 13.79 2.45 -2.44
CA ILE A 51 13.82 1.25 -1.61
C ILE A 51 12.99 1.45 -0.34
N GLY A 52 12.19 0.45 -0.01
CA GLY A 52 11.44 0.43 1.25
C GLY A 52 10.13 1.21 1.24
N TRP A 53 9.72 1.75 0.09
CA TRP A 53 8.39 2.33 -0.03
C TRP A 53 7.32 1.26 0.19
N ILE A 54 6.27 1.66 0.88
CA ILE A 54 5.06 0.85 1.04
C ILE A 54 4.05 1.34 0.01
N VAL A 55 3.39 0.42 -0.69
CA VAL A 55 2.29 0.74 -1.61
C VAL A 55 1.03 0.04 -1.12
N ILE A 56 -0.07 0.77 -1.06
CA ILE A 56 -1.39 0.20 -0.70
C ILE A 56 -2.33 0.39 -1.89
N SER A 57 -2.95 -0.69 -2.33
CA SER A 57 -3.78 -0.71 -3.54
C SER A 57 -5.00 -1.60 -3.36
N LYS A 58 -6.05 -1.27 -4.12
CA LYS A 58 -7.23 -2.12 -4.28
C LYS A 58 -7.06 -3.13 -5.41
N ASP A 59 -6.14 -2.89 -6.33
CA ASP A 59 -6.02 -3.69 -7.55
C ASP A 59 -5.25 -4.99 -7.30
N LEU A 60 -5.94 -5.95 -6.70
CA LEU A 60 -5.40 -7.28 -6.45
C LEU A 60 -4.93 -7.97 -7.74
N GLN A 61 -5.47 -7.57 -8.90
CA GLN A 61 -5.05 -8.09 -10.20
C GLN A 61 -3.57 -7.79 -10.47
N ASN A 62 -3.05 -6.64 -10.02
CA ASN A 62 -1.65 -6.28 -10.20
C ASN A 62 -0.71 -7.28 -9.55
N SER A 63 -1.12 -7.90 -8.44
CA SER A 63 -0.30 -8.91 -7.77
C SER A 63 -0.09 -10.16 -8.63
N ARG A 64 -0.95 -10.39 -9.63
CA ARG A 64 -0.91 -11.53 -10.53
C ARG A 64 -0.29 -11.22 -11.87
N LYS A 65 -0.19 -9.93 -12.24
CA LYS A 65 0.43 -9.52 -13.50
C LYS A 65 1.94 -9.59 -13.37
N LYS A 66 2.55 -10.37 -14.24
CA LYS A 66 3.97 -10.70 -14.15
C LYS A 66 4.87 -9.46 -14.20
N ALA A 67 4.57 -8.52 -15.08
CA ALA A 67 5.38 -7.32 -15.26
C ALA A 67 5.31 -6.38 -14.05
N GLU A 68 4.10 -6.16 -13.51
CA GLU A 68 3.90 -5.32 -12.32
C GLU A 68 4.55 -5.95 -11.10
N ARG A 69 4.37 -7.26 -10.94
CA ARG A 69 5.00 -8.01 -9.84
C ARG A 69 6.52 -7.90 -9.91
N ALA A 70 7.09 -8.06 -11.10
CA ALA A 70 8.54 -7.94 -11.29
C ALA A 70 9.04 -6.54 -10.95
N ALA A 71 8.29 -5.50 -11.32
CA ALA A 71 8.65 -4.11 -11.00
C ALA A 71 8.66 -3.85 -9.49
N ILE A 72 7.65 -4.37 -8.77
CA ILE A 72 7.59 -4.26 -7.31
C ILE A 72 8.81 -4.91 -6.67
N LEU A 73 9.11 -6.13 -7.07
CA LEU A 73 10.22 -6.89 -6.48
C LEU A 73 11.58 -6.27 -6.81
N ARG A 74 11.77 -5.86 -8.07
CA ARG A 74 13.02 -5.25 -8.52
C ARG A 74 13.33 -3.96 -7.80
N ASN A 75 12.32 -3.15 -7.52
CA ASN A 75 12.49 -1.85 -6.88
C ASN A 75 12.44 -1.91 -5.35
N LYS A 76 12.37 -3.10 -4.80
CA LYS A 76 12.35 -3.32 -3.34
C LYS A 76 11.20 -2.58 -2.66
N VAL A 77 10.05 -2.61 -3.29
CA VAL A 77 8.80 -2.08 -2.78
C VAL A 77 8.08 -3.17 -1.99
N VAL A 78 7.38 -2.80 -0.95
CA VAL A 78 6.52 -3.71 -0.20
C VAL A 78 5.07 -3.29 -0.45
N ALA A 79 4.34 -4.11 -1.19
CA ALA A 79 2.98 -3.80 -1.62
C ALA A 79 1.95 -4.55 -0.79
N PHE A 80 0.88 -3.85 -0.44
CA PHE A 80 -0.25 -4.41 0.30
C PHE A 80 -1.52 -4.19 -0.50
N TYR A 81 -2.27 -5.26 -0.72
CA TYR A 81 -3.51 -5.25 -1.49
C TYR A 81 -4.68 -5.59 -0.57
N LEU A 82 -5.76 -4.84 -0.67
CA LEU A 82 -6.96 -5.12 0.11
C LEU A 82 -7.55 -6.47 -0.29
N SER A 83 -7.90 -7.29 0.68
CA SER A 83 -8.52 -8.59 0.43
C SER A 83 -9.88 -8.39 -0.24
N PRO A 84 -10.42 -9.41 -0.95
CA PRO A 84 -11.77 -9.35 -1.51
C PRO A 84 -12.83 -9.00 -0.47
N ALA A 85 -12.72 -9.52 0.73
CA ALA A 85 -13.66 -9.22 1.81
C ALA A 85 -13.56 -7.75 2.24
N LEU A 86 -12.34 -7.22 2.34
CA LEU A 86 -12.13 -5.82 2.71
C LEU A 86 -12.62 -4.87 1.61
N LEU A 87 -12.46 -5.26 0.33
CA LEU A 87 -12.95 -4.47 -0.80
C LEU A 87 -14.47 -4.28 -0.79
N LYS A 88 -15.21 -5.19 -0.19
CA LYS A 88 -16.67 -5.11 -0.06
C LYS A 88 -17.13 -4.18 1.04
N LYS A 89 -16.23 -3.73 1.89
CA LYS A 89 -16.54 -2.83 2.99
C LYS A 89 -16.68 -1.39 2.50
N LYS A 90 -17.36 -0.57 3.29
CA LYS A 90 -17.46 0.87 3.02
C LYS A 90 -16.08 1.52 3.15
N ILE A 91 -15.91 2.70 2.55
CA ILE A 91 -14.64 3.42 2.55
C ILE A 91 -14.16 3.71 3.99
N ASN A 92 -15.04 4.11 4.88
CA ASN A 92 -14.67 4.35 6.28
C ASN A 92 -14.22 3.07 6.98
N GLU A 93 -14.81 1.93 6.63
CA GLU A 93 -14.41 0.64 7.18
C GLU A 93 -13.07 0.18 6.60
N GLN A 94 -12.82 0.44 5.31
CA GLN A 94 -11.53 0.19 4.69
C GLN A 94 -10.45 1.04 5.36
N ALA A 95 -10.73 2.32 5.59
CA ALA A 95 -9.81 3.22 6.29
C ALA A 95 -9.50 2.70 7.69
N ALA A 96 -10.53 2.31 8.43
CA ALA A 96 -10.37 1.78 9.79
C ALA A 96 -9.48 0.53 9.81
N ALA A 97 -9.68 -0.38 8.85
CA ALA A 97 -8.86 -1.59 8.75
C ALA A 97 -7.39 -1.28 8.46
N ILE A 98 -7.13 -0.37 7.52
CA ILE A 98 -5.77 0.04 7.17
C ILE A 98 -5.08 0.70 8.36
N ILE A 99 -5.77 1.59 9.06
CA ILE A 99 -5.24 2.27 10.25
C ILE A 99 -4.97 1.24 11.35
N TRP A 100 -5.89 0.31 11.56
CA TRP A 100 -5.72 -0.78 12.52
C TRP A 100 -4.47 -1.62 12.21
N HIS A 101 -4.24 -1.93 10.92
CA HIS A 101 -3.11 -2.75 10.50
C HIS A 101 -1.78 -2.00 10.43
N TRP A 102 -1.77 -0.70 10.64
CA TRP A 102 -0.55 0.11 10.41
C TRP A 102 0.68 -0.44 11.10
N ASP A 103 0.59 -0.78 12.38
CA ASP A 103 1.75 -1.32 13.11
C ASP A 103 2.25 -2.63 12.48
N LYS A 104 1.35 -3.49 12.05
CA LYS A 104 1.70 -4.75 11.39
C LYS A 104 2.29 -4.51 9.99
N ILE A 105 1.77 -3.53 9.27
CA ILE A 105 2.31 -3.12 7.98
C ILE A 105 3.77 -2.68 8.16
N LEU A 106 4.03 -1.87 9.15
CA LEU A 106 5.37 -1.36 9.43
C LEU A 106 6.32 -2.49 9.83
N VAL A 107 5.88 -3.41 10.67
CA VAL A 107 6.66 -4.59 11.06
C VAL A 107 6.97 -5.45 9.84
N GLN A 108 5.98 -5.71 8.97
CA GLN A 108 6.17 -6.50 7.76
C GLN A 108 7.16 -5.83 6.81
N ARG A 109 7.02 -4.51 6.61
CA ARG A 109 7.95 -3.74 5.78
C ARG A 109 9.39 -3.84 6.29
N ASN A 110 9.58 -3.80 7.59
CA ASN A 110 10.92 -3.86 8.19
C ASN A 110 11.50 -5.29 8.18
N ALA A 111 10.65 -6.30 8.08
CA ALA A 111 11.08 -7.70 8.13
C ALA A 111 11.47 -8.26 6.76
N VAL A 112 11.10 -7.60 5.65
CA VAL A 112 11.35 -8.09 4.30
C VAL A 112 12.01 -7.02 3.44
N GLU A 113 12.74 -7.45 2.42
CA GLU A 113 13.35 -6.55 1.44
C GLU A 113 12.32 -6.06 0.42
N ASN A 114 11.41 -6.94 0.04
CA ASN A 114 10.33 -6.69 -0.90
C ASN A 114 9.21 -7.69 -0.65
N GLY A 115 8.09 -7.51 -1.30
CA GLY A 115 7.02 -8.49 -1.26
C GLY A 115 5.66 -7.92 -1.60
N LEU A 116 4.71 -8.83 -1.78
CA LEU A 116 3.31 -8.51 -2.03
C LEU A 116 2.48 -9.26 -1.00
N PHE A 117 1.61 -8.53 -0.30
CA PHE A 117 0.81 -9.09 0.78
C PHE A 117 -0.64 -8.66 0.66
N GLN A 118 -1.53 -9.43 1.24
CA GLN A 118 -2.95 -9.14 1.28
C GLN A 118 -3.34 -8.63 2.67
N LEU A 119 -4.05 -7.48 2.71
CA LEU A 119 -4.60 -6.94 3.97
C LEU A 119 -5.97 -7.55 4.20
N PRO A 120 -6.16 -8.27 5.33
CA PRO A 120 -7.46 -8.84 5.63
C PRO A 120 -8.43 -7.81 6.20
N GLU A 121 -9.71 -8.16 6.21
CA GLU A 121 -10.77 -7.33 6.82
C GLU A 121 -10.74 -7.37 8.35
N ASN A 122 -10.09 -8.39 8.91
CA ASN A 122 -10.05 -8.64 10.35
C ASN A 122 -8.59 -8.70 10.84
N LYS A 123 -8.39 -9.16 12.07
CA LYS A 123 -7.07 -9.20 12.72
C LYS A 123 -6.23 -10.43 12.34
N SER A 124 -6.54 -11.10 11.25
CA SER A 124 -5.75 -12.25 10.81
C SER A 124 -4.41 -11.82 10.20
N LYS A 125 -3.56 -12.82 9.93
CA LYS A 125 -2.24 -12.60 9.36
C LYS A 125 -2.32 -12.08 7.93
N PHE A 126 -1.31 -11.33 7.52
CA PHE A 126 -1.14 -10.92 6.13
C PHE A 126 -0.74 -12.14 5.30
N ARG A 127 -1.50 -12.38 4.24
CA ARG A 127 -1.23 -13.47 3.32
C ARG A 127 -0.21 -12.99 2.29
N SER A 128 0.86 -13.77 2.10
CA SER A 128 1.83 -13.52 1.03
C SER A 128 1.20 -13.86 -0.33
N LEU A 129 1.39 -13.01 -1.30
CA LEU A 129 0.80 -13.16 -2.64
C LEU A 129 1.81 -13.66 -3.68
#